data_f172dc1340ce999ee45f899c93ce91f1
#
_entry.id   f172dc1340ce999ee45f899c93ce91f1
#
_cell.length_a   1.000
_cell.length_b   1.000
_cell.length_c   1.000
_cell.angle_alpha   90.00
_cell.angle_beta   90.00
_cell.angle_gamma   90.00
#
_symmetry.space_group_name_H-M   'P 1'
#
loop_
_entity.id
_entity.type
_entity.pdbx_description
1 polymer ?
#
loop_
_entity_poly.entity_id
_entity_poly.type
_entity_poly.pdbx_seq_one_letter_code
_entity_poly.pdbx_strand_id
1 'polypeptide(L)'
;LHPYLHSFPTRRSSDLLKLHDEKGKHPEVKSITYPGNADLLDMYNSIYGHGAVFESRLAAFRIYMDNRQSIDLYGKTSYRLEMDSTGFYTTPEQLAQGYGCDILWAGQSVGAGSFRGYQNDKPCYIDTVAWRRQTILADGPVRTVVEVADGGWIYHGRTLHMTQRYTLYAGHRDVEVDIRIDGASPDATFCTGIQKLERHSTGFMQEDGLCGSWGNNVPEKSAPEHDEWVGLGLYTDKACRKEMKEDEFNYLTLLGTDADKHIRYYITVCARREKDGFKNSKAWFDYLRLWKTELDSPCTVSIR
;
A
#
# COMPACT_ATOMS: atom_id res chain seq x y z
N LEU A 1 -31.83 -19.02 -31.23
CA LEU A 1 -30.40 -19.24 -30.89
C LEU A 1 -29.71 -17.88 -30.88
N HIS A 2 -29.64 -17.21 -29.70
CA HIS A 2 -28.79 -16.06 -29.52
C HIS A 2 -27.37 -16.54 -29.23
N PRO A 3 -26.34 -16.09 -29.97
CA PRO A 3 -24.99 -16.36 -29.60
C PRO A 3 -24.66 -15.54 -28.35
N TYR A 4 -24.41 -16.20 -27.23
CA TYR A 4 -23.74 -15.59 -26.11
C TYR A 4 -22.33 -15.23 -26.57
N LEU A 5 -22.11 -13.98 -26.91
CA LEU A 5 -20.79 -13.37 -26.96
C LEU A 5 -20.25 -13.44 -25.54
N HIS A 6 -19.40 -14.42 -25.27
CA HIS A 6 -18.55 -14.39 -24.10
C HIS A 6 -17.65 -13.18 -24.26
N SER A 7 -18.04 -12.06 -23.65
CA SER A 7 -17.13 -10.94 -23.46
C SER A 7 -15.95 -11.48 -22.65
N PHE A 8 -14.76 -11.43 -23.21
CA PHE A 8 -13.53 -11.65 -22.47
C PHE A 8 -13.59 -10.85 -21.15
N PRO A 9 -13.09 -11.40 -20.04
CA PRO A 9 -13.20 -10.73 -18.77
C PRO A 9 -12.61 -9.33 -18.90
N THR A 10 -13.45 -8.34 -18.70
CA THR A 10 -13.01 -6.94 -18.55
C THR A 10 -11.87 -6.91 -17.54
N ARG A 11 -10.83 -6.13 -17.85
CA ARG A 11 -9.68 -5.88 -16.99
C ARG A 11 -10.15 -5.77 -15.52
N ARG A 12 -9.57 -6.55 -14.61
CA ARG A 12 -10.02 -6.64 -13.21
C ARG A 12 -9.04 -6.03 -12.23
N SER A 13 -7.89 -5.60 -12.74
CA SER A 13 -6.86 -4.86 -12.01
C SER A 13 -6.14 -3.93 -12.98
N SER A 14 -5.61 -2.83 -12.50
CA SER A 14 -4.79 -1.89 -13.27
C SER A 14 -3.74 -1.23 -12.38
N ASP A 15 -2.71 -0.71 -13.02
CA ASP A 15 -1.68 0.12 -12.42
C ASP A 15 -1.33 1.28 -13.36
N LEU A 16 -0.83 2.35 -12.78
CA LEU A 16 -0.49 3.57 -13.48
C LEU A 16 0.75 4.21 -12.85
N LEU A 17 1.67 4.60 -13.71
CA LEU A 17 2.74 5.51 -13.38
C LEU A 17 2.77 6.60 -14.46
N LYS A 18 2.33 7.81 -14.11
CA LYS A 18 2.19 8.92 -15.06
C LYS A 18 3.10 10.07 -14.69
N LEU A 19 3.78 10.65 -15.65
CA LEU A 19 4.51 11.90 -15.45
C LEU A 19 3.52 13.06 -15.33
N HIS A 20 3.85 14.04 -14.49
CA HIS A 20 3.09 15.28 -14.47
C HIS A 20 3.37 16.06 -15.77
N ASP A 21 2.33 16.54 -16.41
CA ASP A 21 2.41 17.39 -17.60
C ASP A 21 1.49 18.59 -17.41
N GLU A 22 2.05 19.82 -17.43
CA GLU A 22 1.31 21.07 -17.33
C GLU A 22 0.22 21.21 -18.41
N LYS A 23 0.36 20.49 -19.54
CA LYS A 23 -0.64 20.43 -20.61
C LYS A 23 -1.77 19.43 -20.34
N GLY A 24 -1.74 18.74 -19.18
CA GLY A 24 -2.77 17.78 -18.76
C GLY A 24 -2.78 16.44 -19.50
N LYS A 25 -1.73 16.10 -20.23
CA LYS A 25 -1.65 14.82 -20.96
C LYS A 25 -1.18 13.65 -20.10
N HIS A 26 -0.41 13.92 -19.07
CA HIS A 26 0.10 12.95 -18.10
C HIS A 26 0.55 11.62 -18.73
N PRO A 27 1.63 11.61 -19.54
CA PRO A 27 2.04 10.43 -20.27
C PRO A 27 2.41 9.28 -19.31
N GLU A 28 1.99 8.08 -19.64
CA GLU A 28 2.34 6.87 -18.89
C GLU A 28 3.78 6.45 -19.16
N VAL A 29 4.45 5.98 -18.11
CA VAL A 29 5.78 5.39 -18.18
C VAL A 29 5.81 4.09 -17.40
N LYS A 30 6.65 3.14 -17.82
CA LYS A 30 6.80 1.87 -17.10
C LYS A 30 7.73 1.99 -15.89
N SER A 31 8.64 2.95 -15.91
CA SER A 31 9.60 3.15 -14.82
C SER A 31 10.05 4.60 -14.77
N ILE A 32 10.33 5.06 -13.56
CA ILE A 32 10.95 6.36 -13.31
C ILE A 32 12.04 6.20 -12.26
N THR A 33 13.18 6.84 -12.47
CA THR A 33 14.33 6.80 -11.54
C THR A 33 14.80 8.21 -11.25
N TYR A 34 15.04 8.49 -9.97
CA TYR A 34 15.64 9.73 -9.51
C TYR A 34 16.97 9.47 -8.82
N PRO A 35 17.99 10.34 -9.00
CA PRO A 35 19.19 10.32 -8.18
C PRO A 35 18.84 10.67 -6.73
N GLY A 36 19.63 10.15 -5.79
CA GLY A 36 19.38 10.33 -4.36
C GLY A 36 19.47 11.78 -3.85
N ASN A 37 20.13 12.65 -4.62
CA ASN A 37 20.21 14.09 -4.35
C ASN A 37 19.12 14.91 -5.07
N ALA A 38 18.15 14.28 -5.70
CA ALA A 38 17.01 15.00 -6.26
C ALA A 38 16.23 15.71 -5.14
N ASP A 39 15.74 16.91 -5.43
CA ASP A 39 14.83 17.59 -4.51
C ASP A 39 13.55 16.75 -4.33
N LEU A 40 13.17 16.53 -3.07
CA LEU A 40 12.03 15.68 -2.76
C LEU A 40 10.69 16.25 -3.26
N LEU A 41 10.57 17.59 -3.24
CA LEU A 41 9.35 18.27 -3.70
C LEU A 41 9.24 18.23 -5.23
N ASP A 42 10.36 18.45 -5.93
CA ASP A 42 10.41 18.36 -7.40
C ASP A 42 10.07 16.93 -7.84
N MET A 43 10.68 15.93 -7.21
CA MET A 43 10.40 14.52 -7.46
C MET A 43 8.91 14.19 -7.21
N TYR A 44 8.37 14.62 -6.07
CA TYR A 44 6.98 14.43 -5.69
C TYR A 44 6.02 15.04 -6.71
N ASN A 45 6.31 16.27 -7.19
CA ASN A 45 5.46 16.99 -8.13
C ASN A 45 5.63 16.57 -9.60
N SER A 46 6.73 15.90 -9.94
CA SER A 46 6.98 15.45 -11.32
C SER A 46 6.15 14.23 -11.75
N ILE A 47 5.51 13.56 -10.77
CA ILE A 47 4.66 12.40 -11.01
C ILE A 47 3.22 12.78 -10.74
N TYR A 48 2.35 12.54 -11.71
CA TYR A 48 0.91 12.71 -11.54
C TYR A 48 0.40 11.69 -10.50
N GLY A 49 -0.26 12.20 -9.46
CA GLY A 49 -0.62 11.38 -8.32
C GLY A 49 0.54 11.07 -7.35
N HIS A 50 1.73 11.68 -7.54
CA HIS A 50 2.89 11.62 -6.64
C HIS A 50 3.52 10.22 -6.47
N GLY A 51 3.20 9.26 -7.31
CA GLY A 51 3.75 7.92 -7.28
C GLY A 51 2.95 6.90 -8.06
N ALA A 52 3.40 5.65 -8.00
CA ALA A 52 2.70 4.54 -8.65
C ALA A 52 1.36 4.27 -7.98
N VAL A 53 0.33 4.12 -8.79
CA VAL A 53 -1.04 3.81 -8.38
C VAL A 53 -1.41 2.44 -8.93
N PHE A 54 -2.05 1.61 -8.13
CA PHE A 54 -2.51 0.28 -8.54
C PHE A 54 -3.83 -0.08 -7.85
N GLU A 55 -4.67 -0.79 -8.57
CA GLU A 55 -6.02 -1.11 -8.10
C GLU A 55 -6.50 -2.50 -8.52
N SER A 56 -7.36 -3.04 -7.69
CA SER A 56 -8.33 -4.07 -8.04
C SER A 56 -9.72 -3.45 -8.13
N ARG A 57 -10.73 -4.27 -8.36
CA ARG A 57 -12.14 -3.82 -8.27
C ARG A 57 -12.57 -3.48 -6.83
N LEU A 58 -11.82 -3.92 -5.80
CA LEU A 58 -12.18 -3.76 -4.39
C LEU A 58 -11.40 -2.64 -3.69
N ALA A 59 -10.14 -2.44 -4.06
CA ALA A 59 -9.27 -1.49 -3.38
C ALA A 59 -8.32 -0.82 -4.38
N ALA A 60 -7.86 0.37 -4.05
CA ALA A 60 -6.82 1.05 -4.79
C ALA A 60 -5.81 1.69 -3.84
N PHE A 61 -4.55 1.65 -4.25
CA PHE A 61 -3.41 2.07 -3.46
C PHE A 61 -2.53 3.01 -4.28
N ARG A 62 -1.82 3.86 -3.56
CA ARG A 62 -0.75 4.71 -4.10
C ARG A 62 0.49 4.53 -3.25
N ILE A 63 1.68 4.47 -3.88
CA ILE A 63 2.95 4.49 -3.18
C ILE A 63 3.68 5.77 -3.57
N TYR A 64 3.91 6.65 -2.60
CA TYR A 64 4.63 7.91 -2.84
C TYR A 64 6.07 7.66 -3.29
N MET A 65 6.53 8.48 -4.23
CA MET A 65 7.89 8.37 -4.78
C MET A 65 8.97 8.98 -3.88
N ASP A 66 8.61 9.68 -2.82
CA ASP A 66 9.54 10.35 -1.92
C ASP A 66 10.23 9.39 -0.91
N ASN A 67 11.02 9.94 0.00
CA ASN A 67 11.72 9.18 1.05
C ASN A 67 10.79 8.49 2.05
N ARG A 68 9.54 8.92 2.15
CA ARG A 68 8.53 8.31 3.00
C ARG A 68 8.01 7.00 2.41
N GLN A 69 7.90 6.91 1.09
CA GLN A 69 7.29 5.77 0.37
C GLN A 69 6.00 5.31 1.05
N SER A 70 5.21 6.28 1.52
CA SER A 70 3.98 5.99 2.22
C SER A 70 2.98 5.33 1.28
N ILE A 71 2.25 4.35 1.82
CA ILE A 71 1.15 3.70 1.13
C ILE A 71 -0.13 4.42 1.50
N ASP A 72 -0.83 4.88 0.49
CA ASP A 72 -2.06 5.62 0.59
C ASP A 72 -3.23 4.80 0.05
N LEU A 73 -4.45 5.16 0.44
CA LEU A 73 -5.66 4.40 0.18
C LEU A 73 -6.73 5.25 -0.50
N TYR A 74 -7.23 4.75 -1.62
CA TYR A 74 -8.41 5.28 -2.29
C TYR A 74 -9.62 4.40 -1.97
N GLY A 75 -10.63 4.98 -1.34
CA GLY A 75 -11.87 4.30 -0.96
C GLY A 75 -12.84 4.24 -2.11
N LYS A 76 -13.13 3.03 -2.57
CA LYS A 76 -14.05 2.79 -3.69
C LYS A 76 -15.50 2.71 -3.19
N THR A 77 -16.44 3.03 -4.06
CA THR A 77 -17.88 2.93 -3.78
C THR A 77 -18.53 1.84 -4.64
N SER A 78 -17.85 1.39 -5.69
CA SER A 78 -18.33 0.41 -6.66
C SER A 78 -17.21 -0.51 -7.14
N TYR A 79 -17.56 -1.62 -7.79
CA TYR A 79 -16.59 -2.57 -8.39
C TYR A 79 -16.00 -2.08 -9.72
N ARG A 80 -15.74 -0.81 -9.85
CA ARG A 80 -15.19 -0.16 -11.05
C ARG A 80 -13.69 0.00 -10.90
N LEU A 81 -12.93 -0.10 -11.99
CA LEU A 81 -11.57 0.42 -12.05
C LEU A 81 -11.67 1.92 -12.30
N GLU A 82 -10.97 2.73 -11.51
CA GLU A 82 -11.17 4.19 -11.46
C GLU A 82 -9.87 4.98 -11.67
N MET A 83 -8.73 4.36 -11.42
CA MET A 83 -7.45 5.07 -11.35
C MET A 83 -7.03 5.70 -12.67
N ASP A 84 -7.37 5.08 -13.79
CA ASP A 84 -7.11 5.69 -15.10
C ASP A 84 -7.86 7.02 -15.31
N SER A 85 -9.07 7.11 -14.77
CA SER A 85 -9.92 8.28 -14.87
C SER A 85 -9.66 9.35 -13.80
N THR A 86 -9.30 8.94 -12.58
CA THR A 86 -9.18 9.86 -11.44
C THR A 86 -7.71 10.17 -11.10
N GLY A 87 -6.78 9.28 -11.44
CA GLY A 87 -5.39 9.41 -11.03
C GLY A 87 -5.20 9.60 -9.53
N PHE A 88 -6.09 9.04 -8.71
CA PHE A 88 -6.21 9.25 -7.26
C PHE A 88 -6.93 10.55 -6.83
N TYR A 89 -7.10 11.51 -7.74
CA TYR A 89 -7.76 12.79 -7.46
C TYR A 89 -9.11 12.88 -8.16
N THR A 90 -10.14 12.69 -7.37
CA THR A 90 -11.53 12.66 -7.86
C THR A 90 -12.11 14.06 -7.93
N THR A 91 -12.66 14.44 -9.09
CA THR A 91 -13.35 15.73 -9.24
C THR A 91 -14.72 15.70 -8.58
N PRO A 92 -15.32 16.86 -8.25
CA PRO A 92 -16.70 16.93 -7.74
C PRO A 92 -17.73 16.25 -8.66
N GLU A 93 -17.55 16.34 -9.98
CA GLU A 93 -18.43 15.70 -10.96
C GLU A 93 -18.30 14.18 -10.91
N GLN A 94 -17.08 13.65 -10.73
CA GLN A 94 -16.84 12.21 -10.56
C GLN A 94 -17.43 11.72 -9.24
N LEU A 95 -17.27 12.47 -8.13
CA LEU A 95 -17.90 12.14 -6.85
C LEU A 95 -19.42 12.05 -6.99
N ALA A 96 -20.04 12.99 -7.69
CA ALA A 96 -21.49 12.99 -7.97
C ALA A 96 -21.93 11.77 -8.82
N GLN A 97 -21.02 11.21 -9.62
CA GLN A 97 -21.23 9.98 -10.40
C GLN A 97 -20.93 8.70 -9.61
N GLY A 98 -20.62 8.82 -8.31
CA GLY A 98 -20.35 7.69 -7.44
C GLY A 98 -18.95 7.07 -7.62
N TYR A 99 -17.95 7.88 -8.03
CA TYR A 99 -16.55 7.51 -7.89
C TYR A 99 -16.13 7.54 -6.42
N GLY A 100 -15.08 6.81 -6.10
CA GLY A 100 -14.43 6.89 -4.81
C GLY A 100 -13.57 8.15 -4.65
N CYS A 101 -12.76 8.19 -3.59
CA CYS A 101 -11.82 9.28 -3.36
C CYS A 101 -10.67 8.83 -2.47
N ASP A 102 -9.63 9.65 -2.38
CA ASP A 102 -8.58 9.54 -1.37
C ASP A 102 -9.21 9.63 0.03
N ILE A 103 -8.88 8.67 0.91
CA ILE A 103 -9.52 8.54 2.24
C ILE A 103 -8.51 8.35 3.37
N LEU A 104 -7.20 8.43 3.10
CA LEU A 104 -6.19 8.18 4.10
C LEU A 104 -5.18 9.31 4.21
N TRP A 105 -5.14 9.97 5.36
CA TRP A 105 -4.05 10.87 5.73
C TRP A 105 -3.02 10.13 6.58
N ALA A 106 -1.89 9.77 6.01
CA ALA A 106 -0.82 9.07 6.73
C ALA A 106 -0.09 9.97 7.75
N GLY A 107 0.08 11.27 7.46
CA GLY A 107 0.74 12.20 8.35
C GLY A 107 2.13 11.72 8.81
N GLN A 108 2.33 11.59 10.11
CA GLN A 108 3.56 11.09 10.72
C GLN A 108 3.57 9.56 10.92
N SER A 109 2.47 8.89 10.61
CA SER A 109 2.32 7.45 10.78
C SER A 109 2.99 6.65 9.67
N VAL A 110 2.96 5.33 9.80
CA VAL A 110 3.36 4.41 8.72
C VAL A 110 2.21 4.12 7.74
N GLY A 111 1.09 4.81 7.84
CA GLY A 111 -0.05 4.67 6.93
C GLY A 111 -0.62 3.27 6.89
N ALA A 112 -0.83 2.76 5.68
CA ALA A 112 -1.40 1.45 5.43
C ALA A 112 -0.30 0.40 5.11
N GLY A 113 0.66 0.19 6.00
CA GLY A 113 1.67 -0.86 5.82
C GLY A 113 2.97 -0.40 5.15
N SER A 114 3.32 0.87 5.19
CA SER A 114 4.58 1.35 4.62
C SER A 114 5.78 0.77 5.36
N PHE A 115 6.78 0.34 4.60
CA PHE A 115 8.05 -0.12 5.15
C PHE A 115 8.93 1.06 5.59
N ARG A 116 9.66 0.89 6.69
CA ARG A 116 10.54 1.90 7.28
C ARG A 116 11.80 1.27 7.85
N GLY A 117 12.87 2.05 7.95
CA GLY A 117 13.92 1.77 8.91
C GLY A 117 13.40 1.92 10.35
N TYR A 118 14.15 1.41 11.32
CA TYR A 118 13.82 1.55 12.74
C TYR A 118 15.08 1.93 13.52
N GLN A 119 15.08 3.12 14.10
CA GLN A 119 16.23 3.68 14.78
C GLN A 119 15.80 4.57 15.95
N ASN A 120 16.54 4.52 17.06
CA ASN A 120 16.23 5.29 18.27
C ASN A 120 14.78 5.08 18.76
N ASP A 121 14.33 3.83 18.68
CA ASP A 121 12.98 3.41 19.08
C ASP A 121 11.84 4.05 18.27
N LYS A 122 12.11 4.43 17.02
CA LYS A 122 11.15 5.09 16.10
C LYS A 122 11.32 4.62 14.66
N PRO A 123 10.21 4.59 13.88
CA PRO A 123 10.30 4.49 12.43
C PRO A 123 11.13 5.64 11.85
N CYS A 124 11.98 5.34 10.88
CA CYS A 124 12.74 6.35 10.14
C CYS A 124 12.57 6.16 8.64
N TYR A 125 12.66 7.27 7.90
CA TYR A 125 12.49 7.27 6.46
C TYR A 125 13.71 6.68 5.73
N ILE A 126 13.51 6.35 4.47
CA ILE A 126 14.57 5.87 3.57
C ILE A 126 15.21 7.12 2.92
N ASP A 127 15.99 7.87 3.70
CA ASP A 127 16.45 9.21 3.33
C ASP A 127 17.68 9.20 2.42
N THR A 128 18.78 8.64 2.91
CA THR A 128 20.07 8.71 2.23
C THR A 128 20.23 7.54 1.28
N VAL A 129 19.91 7.77 0.01
CA VAL A 129 20.04 6.78 -1.07
C VAL A 129 20.92 7.34 -2.20
N ALA A 130 21.51 6.47 -3.01
CA ALA A 130 22.16 6.90 -4.25
C ALA A 130 21.16 7.16 -5.38
N TRP A 131 20.10 6.37 -5.41
CA TRP A 131 18.96 6.52 -6.33
C TRP A 131 17.73 5.79 -5.80
N ARG A 132 16.53 6.20 -6.26
CA ARG A 132 15.27 5.48 -6.04
C ARG A 132 14.50 5.34 -7.35
N ARG A 133 13.72 4.26 -7.44
CA ARG A 133 12.98 3.93 -8.65
C ARG A 133 11.62 3.34 -8.32
N GLN A 134 10.63 3.68 -9.13
CA GLN A 134 9.38 2.93 -9.20
C GLN A 134 9.20 2.33 -10.59
N THR A 135 8.68 1.12 -10.65
CA THR A 135 8.51 0.36 -11.89
C THR A 135 7.20 -0.43 -11.86
N ILE A 136 6.44 -0.39 -12.94
CA ILE A 136 5.32 -1.28 -13.19
C ILE A 136 5.88 -2.57 -13.80
N LEU A 137 5.88 -3.66 -13.04
CA LEU A 137 6.39 -4.96 -13.49
C LEU A 137 5.32 -5.80 -14.19
N ALA A 138 4.06 -5.71 -13.74
CA ALA A 138 2.93 -6.40 -14.34
C ALA A 138 1.67 -5.56 -14.25
N ASP A 139 0.95 -5.44 -15.36
CA ASP A 139 -0.28 -4.70 -15.51
C ASP A 139 -1.43 -5.63 -15.94
N GLY A 140 -2.16 -6.17 -14.95
CA GLY A 140 -3.38 -6.98 -15.14
C GLY A 140 -3.37 -7.99 -16.29
N PRO A 141 -4.48 -8.70 -16.58
CA PRO A 141 -5.80 -8.60 -15.93
C PRO A 141 -5.94 -9.41 -14.63
N VAL A 142 -4.96 -10.29 -14.30
CA VAL A 142 -5.04 -11.19 -13.15
C VAL A 142 -4.44 -10.57 -11.90
N ARG A 143 -3.36 -9.80 -12.08
CA ARG A 143 -2.67 -9.09 -10.98
C ARG A 143 -1.95 -7.86 -11.51
N THR A 144 -1.70 -6.92 -10.60
CA THR A 144 -0.71 -5.86 -10.79
C THR A 144 0.51 -6.13 -9.93
N VAL A 145 1.70 -5.70 -10.37
CA VAL A 145 2.93 -5.75 -9.59
C VAL A 145 3.67 -4.44 -9.75
N VAL A 146 3.78 -3.70 -8.67
CA VAL A 146 4.58 -2.48 -8.58
C VAL A 146 5.85 -2.78 -7.81
N GLU A 147 7.00 -2.32 -8.32
CA GLU A 147 8.29 -2.40 -7.64
C GLU A 147 8.78 -1.02 -7.25
N VAL A 148 9.19 -0.86 -6.00
CA VAL A 148 9.94 0.29 -5.50
C VAL A 148 11.34 -0.19 -5.16
N ALA A 149 12.37 0.50 -5.66
CA ALA A 149 13.75 0.14 -5.42
C ALA A 149 14.58 1.33 -4.96
N ASP A 150 15.43 1.10 -3.96
CA ASP A 150 16.37 2.07 -3.42
C ASP A 150 17.78 1.48 -3.46
N GLY A 151 18.65 2.11 -4.24
CA GLY A 151 20.07 1.73 -4.31
C GLY A 151 20.92 2.63 -3.44
N GLY A 152 21.84 2.03 -2.69
CA GLY A 152 22.78 2.77 -1.86
C GLY A 152 22.15 3.43 -0.63
N TRP A 153 21.10 2.83 -0.04
CA TRP A 153 20.52 3.32 1.20
C TRP A 153 21.51 3.18 2.36
N ILE A 154 21.88 4.31 2.95
CA ILE A 154 22.77 4.33 4.11
C ILE A 154 21.94 4.12 5.38
N TYR A 155 22.14 2.95 6.01
CA TYR A 155 21.40 2.54 7.19
C TYR A 155 22.35 1.91 8.22
N HIS A 156 22.41 2.47 9.44
CA HIS A 156 23.35 2.06 10.48
C HIS A 156 24.81 1.94 10.00
N GLY A 157 25.26 2.89 9.18
CA GLY A 157 26.63 2.92 8.66
C GLY A 157 26.94 1.88 7.57
N ARG A 158 25.93 1.18 7.08
CA ARG A 158 26.03 0.20 5.98
C ARG A 158 25.32 0.73 4.73
N THR A 159 25.78 0.27 3.58
CA THR A 159 25.13 0.56 2.29
C THR A 159 24.21 -0.62 1.93
N LEU A 160 22.93 -0.35 1.82
CA LEU A 160 21.92 -1.33 1.48
C LEU A 160 21.40 -1.12 0.06
N HIS A 161 20.95 -2.23 -0.55
CA HIS A 161 20.18 -2.23 -1.78
C HIS A 161 18.86 -2.93 -1.50
N MET A 162 17.75 -2.24 -1.74
CA MET A 162 16.43 -2.73 -1.39
C MET A 162 15.52 -2.73 -2.61
N THR A 163 14.69 -3.76 -2.72
CA THR A 163 13.54 -3.80 -3.63
C THR A 163 12.31 -4.21 -2.83
N GLN A 164 11.20 -3.51 -3.05
CA GLN A 164 9.90 -3.79 -2.47
C GLN A 164 8.92 -4.09 -3.61
N ARG A 165 8.31 -5.26 -3.63
CA ARG A 165 7.30 -5.65 -4.61
C ARG A 165 5.95 -5.71 -3.96
N TYR A 166 5.00 -5.02 -4.55
CA TYR A 166 3.62 -4.95 -4.13
C TYR A 166 2.78 -5.69 -5.16
N THR A 167 2.21 -6.81 -4.78
CA THR A 167 1.37 -7.64 -5.65
C THR A 167 -0.08 -7.58 -5.19
N LEU A 168 -0.95 -7.09 -6.07
CA LEU A 168 -2.40 -7.05 -5.86
C LEU A 168 -3.09 -7.91 -6.91
N TYR A 169 -3.81 -8.93 -6.46
CA TYR A 169 -4.58 -9.81 -7.35
C TYR A 169 -5.97 -9.23 -7.68
N ALA A 170 -6.43 -9.54 -8.87
CA ALA A 170 -7.78 -9.19 -9.31
C ALA A 170 -8.85 -9.77 -8.36
N GLY A 171 -9.75 -8.92 -7.89
CA GLY A 171 -10.79 -9.33 -6.94
C GLY A 171 -10.34 -9.44 -5.49
N HIS A 172 -9.09 -9.13 -5.18
CA HIS A 172 -8.56 -9.03 -3.83
C HIS A 172 -8.54 -7.58 -3.35
N ARG A 173 -8.55 -7.40 -2.03
CA ARG A 173 -8.30 -6.12 -1.34
C ARG A 173 -6.99 -6.11 -0.57
N ASP A 174 -6.32 -7.23 -0.55
CA ASP A 174 -5.05 -7.44 0.12
C ASP A 174 -3.89 -7.39 -0.87
N VAL A 175 -2.77 -6.87 -0.42
CA VAL A 175 -1.52 -6.75 -1.15
C VAL A 175 -0.46 -7.57 -0.45
N GLU A 176 0.20 -8.45 -1.18
CA GLU A 176 1.44 -9.07 -0.75
C GLU A 176 2.58 -8.09 -0.94
N VAL A 177 3.37 -7.89 0.10
CA VAL A 177 4.60 -7.09 0.08
C VAL A 177 5.79 -8.00 0.31
N ASP A 178 6.66 -8.12 -0.69
CA ASP A 178 7.90 -8.89 -0.63
C ASP A 178 9.08 -7.93 -0.80
N ILE A 179 9.91 -7.84 0.23
CA ILE A 179 11.05 -6.92 0.28
C ILE A 179 12.33 -7.73 0.34
N ARG A 180 13.24 -7.46 -0.57
CA ARG A 180 14.60 -7.98 -0.54
C ARG A 180 15.57 -6.87 -0.16
N ILE A 181 16.46 -7.16 0.80
CA ILE A 181 17.47 -6.22 1.29
C ILE A 181 18.85 -6.86 1.28
N ASP A 182 19.70 -6.38 0.38
CA ASP A 182 21.10 -6.76 0.33
C ASP A 182 21.97 -5.77 1.12
N GLY A 183 22.98 -6.26 1.84
CA GLY A 183 23.92 -5.45 2.63
C GLY A 183 23.53 -5.23 4.09
N ALA A 184 22.32 -5.59 4.50
CA ALA A 184 21.90 -5.45 5.89
C ALA A 184 22.73 -6.36 6.84
N SER A 185 22.90 -5.91 8.09
CA SER A 185 23.39 -6.79 9.15
C SER A 185 22.32 -7.82 9.51
N PRO A 186 22.69 -9.05 9.91
CA PRO A 186 21.73 -10.02 10.43
C PRO A 186 20.87 -9.49 11.58
N ASP A 187 21.42 -8.57 12.39
CA ASP A 187 20.71 -7.95 13.51
C ASP A 187 19.93 -6.71 13.13
N ALA A 188 19.99 -6.28 11.86
CA ALA A 188 19.27 -5.08 11.41
C ALA A 188 17.78 -5.20 11.73
N THR A 189 17.22 -4.12 12.24
CA THR A 189 15.80 -4.02 12.56
C THR A 189 15.16 -2.97 11.67
N PHE A 190 14.09 -3.36 11.02
CA PHE A 190 13.21 -2.52 10.22
C PHE A 190 11.83 -2.51 10.86
N CYS A 191 10.88 -1.80 10.29
CA CYS A 191 9.50 -1.89 10.72
C CYS A 191 8.52 -1.67 9.59
N THR A 192 7.33 -2.16 9.82
CA THR A 192 6.09 -1.79 9.13
C THR A 192 4.98 -1.68 10.17
N GLY A 193 3.77 -1.38 9.75
CA GLY A 193 2.64 -1.29 10.66
C GLY A 193 1.42 -0.69 9.98
N ILE A 194 0.41 -0.42 10.78
CA ILE A 194 -0.77 0.33 10.35
C ILE A 194 -1.02 1.48 11.32
N GLN A 195 -1.53 2.59 10.78
CA GLN A 195 -1.80 3.76 11.63
C GLN A 195 -2.99 3.56 12.56
N LYS A 196 -2.93 4.23 13.70
CA LYS A 196 -4.10 4.56 14.52
C LYS A 196 -4.86 5.67 13.80
N LEU A 197 -6.15 5.45 13.54
CA LEU A 197 -6.92 6.42 12.76
C LEU A 197 -7.25 7.67 13.60
N GLU A 198 -7.48 8.79 12.95
CA GLU A 198 -7.53 10.09 13.61
C GLU A 198 -8.68 10.21 14.61
N ARG A 199 -9.85 9.65 14.29
CA ARG A 199 -11.05 9.74 15.12
C ARG A 199 -11.71 8.39 15.31
N HIS A 200 -12.29 8.19 16.49
CA HIS A 200 -12.98 6.96 16.86
C HIS A 200 -12.15 5.70 16.63
N SER A 201 -10.83 5.84 16.80
CA SER A 201 -9.87 4.78 16.54
C SER A 201 -10.05 3.63 17.53
N THR A 202 -10.12 2.43 16.98
CA THR A 202 -10.01 1.19 17.73
C THR A 202 -9.13 0.23 16.95
N GLY A 203 -8.39 -0.62 17.65
CA GLY A 203 -7.51 -1.57 16.99
C GLY A 203 -7.07 -2.68 17.92
N PHE A 204 -6.30 -3.60 17.38
CA PHE A 204 -5.70 -4.70 18.12
C PHE A 204 -4.38 -5.12 17.51
N MET A 205 -3.57 -5.77 18.33
CA MET A 205 -2.36 -6.50 17.93
C MET A 205 -2.40 -7.88 18.55
N GLN A 206 -2.00 -8.89 17.80
CA GLN A 206 -1.91 -10.29 18.25
C GLN A 206 -0.47 -10.78 18.07
N GLU A 207 0.03 -11.52 19.02
CA GLU A 207 1.41 -12.06 19.00
C GLU A 207 1.71 -12.94 17.77
N ASP A 208 0.68 -13.45 17.11
CA ASP A 208 0.78 -14.24 15.89
C ASP A 208 1.02 -13.42 14.62
N GLY A 209 1.15 -12.09 14.74
CA GLY A 209 1.54 -11.18 13.66
C GLY A 209 0.39 -10.43 12.99
N LEU A 210 -0.83 -10.64 13.45
CA LEU A 210 -1.99 -9.92 12.94
C LEU A 210 -2.22 -8.62 13.73
N CYS A 211 -2.39 -7.51 13.02
CA CYS A 211 -2.93 -6.29 13.61
C CYS A 211 -4.05 -5.70 12.75
N GLY A 212 -4.94 -4.99 13.38
CA GLY A 212 -6.09 -4.35 12.75
C GLY A 212 -6.39 -2.99 13.36
N SER A 213 -6.81 -2.05 12.52
CA SER A 213 -7.27 -0.73 12.92
C SER A 213 -8.60 -0.41 12.23
N TRP A 214 -9.45 0.33 12.93
CA TRP A 214 -10.73 0.82 12.42
C TRP A 214 -11.03 2.19 13.03
N GLY A 215 -11.45 3.15 12.23
CA GLY A 215 -11.81 4.48 12.69
C GLY A 215 -12.11 5.42 11.53
N ASN A 216 -12.24 6.72 11.82
CA ASN A 216 -12.38 7.74 10.80
C ASN A 216 -11.03 8.36 10.43
N ASN A 217 -10.87 8.66 9.16
CA ASN A 217 -9.77 9.46 8.66
C ASN A 217 -10.29 10.49 7.65
N VAL A 218 -9.65 11.63 7.59
CA VAL A 218 -9.92 12.70 6.61
C VAL A 218 -8.61 13.07 5.97
N PRO A 219 -8.43 12.81 4.67
CA PRO A 219 -7.16 13.08 3.98
C PRO A 219 -6.84 14.58 3.93
N GLU A 220 -7.88 15.43 3.88
CA GLU A 220 -7.75 16.87 3.94
C GLU A 220 -8.72 17.46 4.98
N LYS A 221 -8.18 18.24 5.92
CA LYS A 221 -9.00 18.90 6.96
C LYS A 221 -10.08 19.84 6.41
N SER A 222 -9.89 20.32 5.19
CA SER A 222 -10.82 21.21 4.48
C SER A 222 -11.89 20.46 3.68
N ALA A 223 -11.83 19.14 3.60
CA ALA A 223 -12.72 18.31 2.79
C ALA A 223 -13.48 17.28 3.66
N PRO A 224 -14.39 17.72 4.54
CA PRO A 224 -15.13 16.82 5.43
C PRO A 224 -16.02 15.81 4.68
N GLU A 225 -16.35 16.05 3.43
CA GLU A 225 -17.04 15.09 2.55
C GLU A 225 -16.21 13.84 2.27
N HIS A 226 -14.89 13.90 2.45
CA HIS A 226 -13.98 12.77 2.34
C HIS A 226 -13.82 12.02 3.68
N ASP A 227 -14.49 12.48 4.75
CA ASP A 227 -14.51 11.75 6.04
C ASP A 227 -15.08 10.35 5.84
N GLU A 228 -14.23 9.36 6.05
CA GLU A 228 -14.57 7.97 5.83
C GLU A 228 -14.18 7.09 7.02
N TRP A 229 -14.98 6.07 7.27
CA TRP A 229 -14.59 4.98 8.13
C TRP A 229 -13.70 4.01 7.37
N VAL A 230 -12.50 3.87 7.86
CA VAL A 230 -11.43 3.09 7.24
C VAL A 230 -11.09 1.89 8.13
N GLY A 231 -10.88 0.75 7.52
CA GLY A 231 -10.28 -0.42 8.14
C GLY A 231 -8.92 -0.68 7.52
N LEU A 232 -7.91 -0.87 8.38
CA LEU A 232 -6.57 -1.28 8.00
C LEU A 232 -6.25 -2.62 8.66
N GLY A 233 -5.58 -3.50 7.94
CA GLY A 233 -5.09 -4.77 8.44
C GLY A 233 -3.69 -5.07 7.95
N LEU A 234 -2.87 -5.65 8.82
CA LEU A 234 -1.53 -6.10 8.51
C LEU A 234 -1.32 -7.49 9.10
N TYR A 235 -0.71 -8.37 8.32
CA TYR A 235 -0.20 -9.66 8.79
C TYR A 235 1.26 -9.82 8.37
N THR A 236 2.10 -10.19 9.32
CA THR A 236 3.54 -10.41 9.12
C THR A 236 3.91 -11.86 9.35
N ASP A 237 4.68 -12.44 8.43
CA ASP A 237 5.21 -13.79 8.57
C ASP A 237 6.08 -13.88 9.84
N LYS A 238 5.97 -15.01 10.54
CA LYS A 238 6.76 -15.31 11.73
C LYS A 238 8.28 -15.30 11.45
N ALA A 239 8.69 -15.70 10.25
CA ALA A 239 10.09 -15.77 9.86
C ALA A 239 10.80 -14.41 9.88
N CYS A 240 10.04 -13.33 9.64
CA CYS A 240 10.58 -11.97 9.56
C CYS A 240 10.25 -11.13 10.80
N ARG A 241 9.29 -11.55 11.64
CA ARG A 241 8.80 -10.77 12.77
C ARG A 241 9.72 -10.90 13.98
N LYS A 242 10.18 -9.77 14.50
CA LYS A 242 10.97 -9.68 15.74
C LYS A 242 10.11 -9.35 16.95
N GLU A 243 9.29 -8.32 16.84
CA GLU A 243 8.49 -7.77 17.95
C GLU A 243 7.26 -7.06 17.39
N MET A 244 6.20 -7.01 18.17
CA MET A 244 5.04 -6.17 17.89
C MET A 244 4.88 -5.17 19.03
N LYS A 245 4.74 -3.91 18.69
CA LYS A 245 4.57 -2.81 19.67
C LYS A 245 3.74 -1.68 19.09
N GLU A 246 3.27 -0.79 19.91
CA GLU A 246 2.56 0.40 19.48
C GLU A 246 3.29 1.67 19.91
N ASP A 247 3.15 2.71 19.13
CA ASP A 247 3.53 4.07 19.48
C ASP A 247 2.31 5.00 19.47
N GLU A 248 2.55 6.29 19.51
CA GLU A 248 1.49 7.31 19.51
C GLU A 248 0.58 7.19 18.26
N PHE A 249 1.16 6.89 17.09
CA PHE A 249 0.48 6.95 15.80
C PHE A 249 0.20 5.58 15.18
N ASN A 250 0.84 4.51 15.66
CA ASN A 250 0.91 3.26 14.93
C ASN A 250 0.73 2.01 15.80
N TYR A 251 0.24 0.97 15.16
CA TYR A 251 0.47 -0.43 15.52
C TYR A 251 1.64 -0.92 14.67
N LEU A 252 2.81 -1.14 15.30
CA LEU A 252 4.06 -1.47 14.62
C LEU A 252 4.42 -2.93 14.73
N THR A 253 5.03 -3.47 13.68
CA THR A 253 5.75 -4.72 13.69
C THR A 253 7.21 -4.46 13.36
N LEU A 254 8.10 -4.83 14.28
CA LEU A 254 9.55 -4.80 14.05
C LEU A 254 9.95 -6.04 13.27
N LEU A 255 10.78 -5.84 12.26
CA LEU A 255 11.12 -6.84 11.25
C LEU A 255 12.62 -7.05 11.16
N GLY A 256 13.01 -8.27 10.84
CA GLY A 256 14.33 -8.63 10.35
C GLY A 256 14.20 -9.40 9.06
N THR A 257 15.28 -9.52 8.31
CA THR A 257 15.30 -10.39 7.12
C THR A 257 15.32 -11.86 7.53
N ASP A 258 14.70 -12.71 6.73
CA ASP A 258 14.89 -14.15 6.81
C ASP A 258 16.28 -14.57 6.26
N ALA A 259 16.53 -15.89 6.18
CA ALA A 259 17.80 -16.45 5.71
C ALA A 259 18.11 -16.08 4.24
N ASP A 260 17.08 -15.84 3.44
CA ASP A 260 17.17 -15.47 2.02
C ASP A 260 17.20 -13.95 1.78
N LYS A 261 17.29 -13.17 2.88
CA LYS A 261 17.30 -11.70 2.89
C LYS A 261 15.97 -11.06 2.48
N HIS A 262 14.88 -11.78 2.66
CA HIS A 262 13.52 -11.31 2.40
C HIS A 262 12.82 -10.92 3.70
N ILE A 263 11.87 -9.99 3.54
CA ILE A 263 10.85 -9.64 4.52
C ILE A 263 9.52 -9.72 3.77
N ARG A 264 8.60 -10.54 4.29
CA ARG A 264 7.27 -10.68 3.69
C ARG A 264 6.19 -10.33 4.68
N TYR A 265 5.23 -9.55 4.20
CA TYR A 265 4.01 -9.24 4.94
C TYR A 265 2.85 -8.94 3.98
N TYR A 266 1.67 -8.87 4.52
CA TYR A 266 0.44 -8.63 3.78
C TYR A 266 -0.31 -7.47 4.40
N ILE A 267 -0.88 -6.62 3.56
CA ILE A 267 -1.74 -5.51 3.96
C ILE A 267 -3.12 -5.69 3.36
N THR A 268 -4.16 -5.31 4.09
CA THR A 268 -5.53 -5.30 3.58
C THR A 268 -6.26 -4.08 4.11
N VAL A 269 -7.21 -3.58 3.32
CA VAL A 269 -7.88 -2.30 3.61
C VAL A 269 -9.36 -2.39 3.26
N CYS A 270 -10.15 -1.51 3.88
CA CYS A 270 -11.53 -1.28 3.47
C CYS A 270 -12.00 0.14 3.76
N ALA A 271 -13.03 0.58 3.05
CA ALA A 271 -13.82 1.75 3.37
C ALA A 271 -15.26 1.34 3.70
N ARG A 272 -15.91 1.99 4.67
CA ARG A 272 -17.30 1.63 5.04
C ARG A 272 -18.28 1.90 3.90
N ARG A 273 -18.00 2.88 3.04
CA ARG A 273 -18.85 3.24 1.89
C ARG A 273 -18.74 2.27 0.72
N GLU A 274 -17.82 1.32 0.74
CA GLU A 274 -17.72 0.29 -0.29
C GLU A 274 -19.04 -0.45 -0.46
N LYS A 275 -19.35 -0.90 -1.67
CA LYS A 275 -20.62 -1.55 -2.02
C LYS A 275 -20.99 -2.68 -1.05
N ASP A 276 -20.10 -3.57 -0.73
CA ASP A 276 -20.29 -4.63 0.27
C ASP A 276 -19.31 -4.46 1.44
N GLY A 277 -19.03 -3.19 1.79
CA GLY A 277 -18.07 -2.82 2.83
C GLY A 277 -18.50 -3.19 4.24
N PHE A 278 -17.53 -3.31 5.10
CA PHE A 278 -17.71 -3.61 6.52
C PHE A 278 -18.42 -2.44 7.22
N LYS A 279 -19.37 -2.75 8.09
CA LYS A 279 -20.21 -1.72 8.73
C LYS A 279 -19.66 -1.21 10.05
N ASN A 280 -18.77 -1.96 10.69
CA ASN A 280 -18.18 -1.64 11.99
C ASN A 280 -16.87 -2.41 12.22
N SER A 281 -16.17 -2.04 13.28
CA SER A 281 -14.90 -2.65 13.67
C SER A 281 -15.00 -4.15 13.91
N LYS A 282 -16.09 -4.63 14.53
CA LYS A 282 -16.25 -6.05 14.79
C LYS A 282 -16.25 -6.87 13.49
N ALA A 283 -17.04 -6.47 12.51
CA ALA A 283 -17.11 -7.14 11.23
C ALA A 283 -15.76 -7.12 10.49
N TRP A 284 -15.05 -5.97 10.55
CA TRP A 284 -13.71 -5.85 9.99
C TRP A 284 -12.70 -6.76 10.69
N PHE A 285 -12.68 -6.77 12.01
CA PHE A 285 -11.73 -7.59 12.77
C PHE A 285 -12.01 -9.09 12.65
N ASP A 286 -13.27 -9.49 12.53
CA ASP A 286 -13.64 -10.89 12.24
C ASP A 286 -13.14 -11.31 10.85
N TYR A 287 -13.28 -10.44 9.84
CA TYR A 287 -12.69 -10.65 8.51
C TYR A 287 -11.16 -10.79 8.57
N LEU A 288 -10.46 -9.93 9.31
CA LEU A 288 -9.00 -10.01 9.42
C LEU A 288 -8.52 -11.35 9.98
N ARG A 289 -9.23 -11.92 10.97
CA ARG A 289 -8.89 -13.23 11.54
C ARG A 289 -9.10 -14.36 10.53
N LEU A 290 -10.19 -14.29 9.74
CA LEU A 290 -10.42 -15.24 8.66
C LEU A 290 -9.37 -15.11 7.56
N TRP A 291 -9.10 -13.90 7.11
CA TRP A 291 -8.06 -13.60 6.11
C TRP A 291 -6.68 -14.13 6.51
N LYS A 292 -6.28 -13.96 7.78
CA LYS A 292 -5.05 -14.56 8.28
C LYS A 292 -5.07 -16.08 8.17
N THR A 293 -6.18 -16.71 8.52
CA THR A 293 -6.31 -18.18 8.42
C THR A 293 -6.13 -18.68 6.98
N GLU A 294 -6.65 -17.92 6.01
CA GLU A 294 -6.47 -18.19 4.58
C GLU A 294 -5.00 -18.04 4.15
N LEU A 295 -4.30 -17.00 4.62
CA LEU A 295 -2.87 -16.81 4.35
C LEU A 295 -1.99 -17.90 4.99
N ASP A 296 -2.33 -18.37 6.18
CA ASP A 296 -1.61 -19.45 6.87
C ASP A 296 -1.84 -20.83 6.21
N SER A 297 -2.86 -20.96 5.37
CA SER A 297 -3.25 -22.21 4.73
C SER A 297 -3.45 -22.04 3.23
N PRO A 298 -2.39 -21.67 2.48
CA PRO A 298 -2.51 -21.42 1.05
C PRO A 298 -2.90 -22.71 0.28
N CYS A 299 -3.76 -22.53 -0.72
CA CYS A 299 -4.15 -23.64 -1.59
C CYS A 299 -2.94 -24.17 -2.37
N THR A 300 -2.78 -25.49 -2.37
CA THR A 300 -1.78 -26.16 -3.21
C THR A 300 -2.41 -26.56 -4.53
N VAL A 301 -1.85 -26.09 -5.65
CA VAL A 301 -2.27 -26.49 -7.00
C VAL A 301 -1.24 -27.46 -7.57
N SER A 302 -1.66 -28.67 -7.94
CA SER A 302 -0.85 -29.62 -8.68
C SER A 302 -1.36 -29.73 -10.12
N ILE A 303 -0.49 -29.49 -11.08
CA ILE A 303 -0.77 -29.72 -12.51
C ILE A 303 -0.30 -31.15 -12.80
N ARG A 304 -1.22 -32.01 -13.26
CA ARG A 304 -0.90 -33.37 -13.71
C ARG A 304 -0.84 -33.41 -15.22
#